data_b63f18333706b71c32d8b756e9ddaca7
#
_entry.id   b63f18333706b71c32d8b756e9ddaca7
#
_cell.length_a   1.000
_cell.length_b   1.000
_cell.length_c   1.000
_cell.angle_alpha   90.00
_cell.angle_beta   90.00
_cell.angle_gamma   90.00
#
_symmetry.space_group_name_H-M   'P 1'
#
loop_
_entity.id
_entity.type
_entity.pdbx_description
1 polymer ?
#
loop_
_entity_poly.entity_id
_entity_poly.type
_entity_poly.pdbx_seq_one_letter_code
_entity_poly.pdbx_strand_id
1 'polypeptide(L)'
;DFVYCPGSRNAPFAYALARYDALSESPIRVHIRLDERSAAFFALGLTLGERDGAPAARACVITTSGSAVTHLYPAISEAFYSRLPLVAISADRPAELHGVGASQTMAQKGIFSDHIVGEWDFSSDSAELASVPGRVARALAAAAGHPSGTPGPIHFNCAFRDPLTPSDEAEAPESLQLRENRDGGVEVYPSQIVREPSAEAVVKSDLATVVIAGHGAQDSVLRWAERSRVPVFAEPMVTGVSSEVLIPFQQTLCADSDVVARIGQIVVTGRPTLSRPIQKLLASDKRVIVVSPYARWTDLHGMACCVVSSLTQSDRVDAAIQSSLCEDLSARAQSVARGVDQLINSYGDELSEIGVLDALWQDCSHIFLGASNPVRVADLIAGRHGYDP
;
A
#
# COMPACT_ATOMS: atom_id res chain seq x y z
N ASP A 1 -7.94 22.29 3.23
CA ASP A 1 -8.91 23.13 2.51
C ASP A 1 -9.53 22.34 1.34
N PHE A 2 -10.87 22.35 1.24
CA PHE A 2 -11.62 21.74 0.16
C PHE A 2 -12.40 22.82 -0.61
N VAL A 3 -12.07 23.00 -1.87
CA VAL A 3 -12.80 23.92 -2.75
C VAL A 3 -13.80 23.09 -3.56
N TYR A 4 -15.06 23.22 -3.26
CA TYR A 4 -16.12 22.37 -3.79
C TYR A 4 -16.98 23.11 -4.82
N CYS A 5 -17.08 22.54 -6.03
CA CYS A 5 -17.98 23.00 -7.09
C CYS A 5 -19.21 22.07 -7.13
N PRO A 6 -20.43 22.57 -6.79
CA PRO A 6 -21.61 21.73 -6.68
C PRO A 6 -22.04 21.09 -8.00
N GLY A 7 -22.45 19.83 -7.94
CA GLY A 7 -23.06 19.09 -9.03
C GLY A 7 -23.68 17.78 -8.54
N SER A 8 -24.57 17.18 -9.34
CA SER A 8 -25.29 15.98 -8.91
C SER A 8 -24.34 14.78 -8.70
N ARG A 9 -23.38 14.55 -9.62
CA ARG A 9 -22.52 13.36 -9.55
C ARG A 9 -21.53 13.38 -8.38
N ASN A 10 -21.15 14.56 -7.90
CA ASN A 10 -20.29 14.71 -6.75
C ASN A 10 -21.05 14.95 -5.42
N ALA A 11 -22.37 14.76 -5.41
CA ALA A 11 -23.16 14.88 -4.18
C ALA A 11 -22.63 14.02 -3.01
N PRO A 12 -22.12 12.79 -3.19
CA PRO A 12 -21.53 12.03 -2.09
C PRO A 12 -20.42 12.79 -1.34
N PHE A 13 -19.62 13.58 -2.05
CA PHE A 13 -18.61 14.45 -1.42
C PHE A 13 -19.26 15.59 -0.63
N ALA A 14 -20.37 16.18 -1.15
CA ALA A 14 -21.07 17.25 -0.43
C ALA A 14 -21.56 16.78 0.95
N TYR A 15 -22.18 15.60 1.00
CA TYR A 15 -22.67 15.01 2.24
C TYR A 15 -21.52 14.70 3.21
N ALA A 16 -20.41 14.13 2.70
CA ALA A 16 -19.25 13.85 3.52
C ALA A 16 -18.63 15.15 4.08
N LEU A 17 -18.38 16.14 3.23
CA LEU A 17 -17.80 17.42 3.65
C LEU A 17 -18.68 18.15 4.67
N ALA A 18 -20.00 18.19 4.45
CA ALA A 18 -20.91 18.84 5.37
C ALA A 18 -20.90 18.20 6.76
N ARG A 19 -20.73 16.88 6.87
CA ARG A 19 -20.60 16.18 8.16
C ARG A 19 -19.33 16.58 8.90
N TYR A 20 -18.20 16.69 8.20
CA TYR A 20 -16.94 17.12 8.82
C TYR A 20 -16.94 18.59 9.17
N ASP A 21 -17.52 19.44 8.34
CA ASP A 21 -17.60 20.89 8.57
C ASP A 21 -18.50 21.23 9.77
N ALA A 22 -19.48 20.37 10.07
CA ALA A 22 -20.39 20.52 11.22
C ALA A 22 -19.76 20.12 12.58
N LEU A 23 -18.56 19.54 12.60
CA LEU A 23 -17.88 19.22 13.86
C LEU A 23 -17.41 20.49 14.56
N SER A 24 -17.50 20.50 15.91
CA SER A 24 -17.10 21.66 16.74
C SER A 24 -15.62 22.03 16.58
N GLU A 25 -14.77 21.04 16.29
CA GLU A 25 -13.35 21.20 15.97
C GLU A 25 -13.06 20.60 14.60
N SER A 26 -13.68 21.17 13.56
CA SER A 26 -13.54 20.65 12.22
C SER A 26 -12.09 20.69 11.75
N PRO A 27 -11.50 19.55 11.34
CA PRO A 27 -10.14 19.52 10.79
C PRO A 27 -10.07 20.06 9.35
N ILE A 28 -11.22 20.37 8.74
CA ILE A 28 -11.32 20.83 7.35
C ILE A 28 -11.96 22.21 7.26
N ARG A 29 -11.70 22.88 6.15
CA ARG A 29 -12.42 24.08 5.73
C ARG A 29 -12.98 23.87 4.33
N VAL A 30 -14.26 24.16 4.14
CA VAL A 30 -14.96 23.98 2.88
C VAL A 30 -15.25 25.34 2.24
N HIS A 31 -14.85 25.50 0.98
CA HIS A 31 -15.06 26.71 0.19
C HIS A 31 -15.93 26.38 -1.03
N ILE A 32 -17.16 26.86 -1.05
CA ILE A 32 -18.06 26.63 -2.19
C ILE A 32 -17.78 27.65 -3.29
N ARG A 33 -17.62 27.16 -4.53
CA ARG A 33 -17.42 27.95 -5.74
C ARG A 33 -18.30 27.42 -6.87
N LEU A 34 -18.79 28.30 -7.72
CA LEU A 34 -19.70 27.93 -8.82
C LEU A 34 -18.98 27.76 -10.16
N ASP A 35 -17.83 28.40 -10.35
CA ASP A 35 -17.02 28.32 -11.55
C ASP A 35 -15.77 27.48 -11.29
N GLU A 36 -15.61 26.36 -11.98
CA GLU A 36 -14.55 25.37 -11.73
C GLU A 36 -13.16 25.93 -12.04
N ARG A 37 -13.01 26.79 -13.02
CA ARG A 37 -11.72 27.39 -13.34
C ARG A 37 -11.25 28.31 -12.23
N SER A 38 -12.12 29.21 -11.78
CA SER A 38 -11.79 30.09 -10.66
C SER A 38 -11.60 29.33 -9.34
N ALA A 39 -12.36 28.25 -9.12
CA ALA A 39 -12.20 27.34 -8.00
C ALA A 39 -10.81 26.68 -7.99
N ALA A 40 -10.35 26.20 -9.13
CA ALA A 40 -9.04 25.56 -9.26
C ALA A 40 -7.89 26.56 -8.98
N PHE A 41 -7.97 27.79 -9.48
CA PHE A 41 -6.99 28.82 -9.16
C PHE A 41 -7.06 29.28 -7.70
N PHE A 42 -8.25 29.29 -7.10
CA PHE A 42 -8.40 29.56 -5.68
C PHE A 42 -7.73 28.46 -4.83
N ALA A 43 -7.92 27.18 -5.17
CA ALA A 43 -7.24 26.05 -4.53
C ALA A 43 -5.72 26.12 -4.72
N LEU A 44 -5.25 26.53 -5.90
CA LEU A 44 -3.85 26.78 -6.17
C LEU A 44 -3.27 27.85 -5.24
N GLY A 45 -4.00 28.96 -5.06
CA GLY A 45 -3.61 30.03 -4.13
C GLY A 45 -3.52 29.56 -2.69
N LEU A 46 -4.47 28.72 -2.24
CA LEU A 46 -4.43 28.09 -0.92
C LEU A 46 -3.23 27.15 -0.73
N THR A 47 -2.84 26.46 -1.81
CA THR A 47 -1.66 25.57 -1.78
C THR A 47 -0.35 26.37 -1.73
N LEU A 48 -0.32 27.58 -2.32
CA LEU A 48 0.82 28.49 -2.26
C LEU A 48 1.02 29.15 -0.89
N GLY A 49 -0.05 29.28 -0.10
CA GLY A 49 0.02 29.96 1.19
C GLY A 49 0.96 29.26 2.15
N GLU A 50 2.04 29.94 2.54
CA GLU A 50 2.91 29.49 3.62
C GLU A 50 2.18 29.55 4.96
N ARG A 51 2.32 28.51 5.75
CA ARG A 51 1.88 28.50 7.14
C ARG A 51 3.08 28.13 8.01
N ASP A 52 3.65 29.13 8.64
CA ASP A 52 4.56 29.08 9.81
C ASP A 52 5.49 27.82 9.85
N GLY A 53 6.25 27.58 8.78
CA GLY A 53 7.22 26.49 8.72
C GLY A 53 6.62 25.07 8.60
N ALA A 54 5.29 24.94 8.52
CA ALA A 54 4.65 23.66 8.19
C ALA A 54 4.70 23.40 6.67
N PRO A 55 4.78 22.12 6.22
CA PRO A 55 4.65 21.80 4.81
C PRO A 55 3.35 22.41 4.26
N ALA A 56 3.44 23.04 3.09
CA ALA A 56 2.34 23.76 2.44
C ALA A 56 1.03 22.99 2.56
N ALA A 57 -0.01 23.68 3.06
CA ALA A 57 -1.33 23.07 3.22
C ALA A 57 -1.82 22.62 1.85
N ARG A 58 -2.08 21.32 1.70
CA ARG A 58 -2.64 20.76 0.46
C ARG A 58 -4.08 21.20 0.34
N ALA A 59 -4.42 21.86 -0.77
CA ALA A 59 -5.79 22.16 -1.09
C ALA A 59 -6.31 21.16 -2.12
N CYS A 60 -7.58 20.80 -1.99
CA CYS A 60 -8.32 19.95 -2.92
C CYS A 60 -9.35 20.79 -3.66
N VAL A 61 -9.43 20.65 -4.99
CA VAL A 61 -10.55 21.16 -5.77
C VAL A 61 -11.42 19.97 -6.22
N ILE A 62 -12.72 20.05 -5.94
CA ILE A 62 -13.69 18.99 -6.21
C ILE A 62 -14.69 19.48 -7.25
N THR A 63 -14.87 18.71 -8.34
CA THR A 63 -15.84 19.03 -9.39
C THR A 63 -16.70 17.83 -9.74
N THR A 64 -17.81 18.10 -10.40
CA THR A 64 -18.68 17.08 -10.99
C THR A 64 -18.02 16.47 -12.25
N SER A 65 -18.72 15.59 -12.95
CA SER A 65 -18.23 14.92 -14.15
C SER A 65 -18.40 15.76 -15.43
N GLY A 66 -17.78 15.29 -16.49
CA GLY A 66 -17.90 15.90 -17.82
C GLY A 66 -16.99 17.11 -18.01
N SER A 67 -17.41 18.09 -18.79
CA SER A 67 -16.60 19.27 -19.15
C SER A 67 -16.15 20.11 -17.94
N ALA A 68 -16.82 20.03 -16.80
CA ALA A 68 -16.38 20.64 -15.54
C ALA A 68 -14.91 20.30 -15.20
N VAL A 69 -14.49 19.06 -15.47
CA VAL A 69 -13.13 18.60 -15.21
C VAL A 69 -12.10 19.34 -16.08
N THR A 70 -12.46 19.65 -17.34
CA THR A 70 -11.55 20.36 -18.27
C THR A 70 -11.21 21.76 -17.81
N HIS A 71 -12.09 22.41 -17.05
CA HIS A 71 -11.86 23.75 -16.50
C HIS A 71 -10.77 23.80 -15.42
N LEU A 72 -10.39 22.66 -14.85
CA LEU A 72 -9.29 22.57 -13.86
C LEU A 72 -7.92 22.65 -14.54
N TYR A 73 -7.83 22.32 -15.84
CA TYR A 73 -6.57 22.13 -16.55
C TYR A 73 -5.59 23.32 -16.44
N PRO A 74 -6.02 24.59 -16.60
CA PRO A 74 -5.09 25.72 -16.48
C PRO A 74 -4.40 25.81 -15.13
N ALA A 75 -5.13 25.60 -14.02
CA ALA A 75 -4.54 25.63 -12.67
C ALA A 75 -3.69 24.40 -12.39
N ILE A 76 -4.06 23.23 -12.92
CA ILE A 76 -3.25 22.01 -12.82
C ILE A 76 -1.93 22.19 -13.57
N SER A 77 -1.94 22.77 -14.78
CA SER A 77 -0.70 23.07 -15.51
C SER A 77 0.21 24.02 -14.73
N GLU A 78 -0.34 25.08 -14.15
CA GLU A 78 0.41 26.02 -13.32
C GLU A 78 0.98 25.32 -12.08
N ALA A 79 0.19 24.48 -11.39
CA ALA A 79 0.64 23.69 -10.25
C ALA A 79 1.80 22.76 -10.61
N PHE A 80 1.75 22.14 -11.79
CA PHE A 80 2.78 21.21 -12.27
C PHE A 80 4.13 21.92 -12.46
N TYR A 81 4.15 23.01 -13.21
CA TYR A 81 5.38 23.78 -13.46
C TYR A 81 5.89 24.49 -12.21
N SER A 82 5.00 24.85 -11.30
CA SER A 82 5.33 25.44 -10.00
C SER A 82 5.65 24.41 -8.91
N ARG A 83 5.57 23.11 -9.22
CA ARG A 83 5.81 21.99 -8.27
C ARG A 83 4.93 22.07 -7.02
N LEU A 84 3.67 22.40 -7.19
CA LEU A 84 2.71 22.55 -6.09
C LEU A 84 1.85 21.31 -5.95
N PRO A 85 1.64 20.78 -4.74
CA PRO A 85 0.88 19.55 -4.49
C PRO A 85 -0.64 19.81 -4.48
N LEU A 86 -1.17 20.36 -5.57
CA LEU A 86 -2.60 20.58 -5.76
C LEU A 86 -3.32 19.24 -5.99
N VAL A 87 -4.45 19.03 -5.33
CA VAL A 87 -5.25 17.80 -5.49
C VAL A 87 -6.52 18.12 -6.28
N ALA A 88 -6.65 17.56 -7.47
CA ALA A 88 -7.88 17.58 -8.25
C ALA A 88 -8.69 16.32 -7.96
N ILE A 89 -9.97 16.46 -7.66
CA ILE A 89 -10.92 15.38 -7.44
C ILE A 89 -12.09 15.58 -8.38
N SER A 90 -12.29 14.66 -9.33
CA SER A 90 -13.45 14.66 -10.21
C SER A 90 -14.39 13.50 -9.89
N ALA A 91 -15.67 13.78 -9.77
CA ALA A 91 -16.65 12.72 -9.82
C ALA A 91 -16.82 12.22 -11.27
N ASP A 92 -17.12 10.94 -11.44
CA ASP A 92 -17.32 10.33 -12.75
C ASP A 92 -18.53 9.40 -12.74
N ARG A 93 -18.99 9.03 -13.94
CA ARG A 93 -19.95 7.95 -14.15
C ARG A 93 -19.26 6.61 -13.97
N PRO A 94 -20.01 5.58 -13.52
CA PRO A 94 -19.49 4.23 -13.49
C PRO A 94 -19.23 3.69 -14.89
N ALA A 95 -18.37 2.68 -14.98
CA ALA A 95 -17.81 2.18 -16.25
C ALA A 95 -18.89 1.79 -17.29
N GLU A 96 -20.04 1.28 -16.86
CA GLU A 96 -21.16 0.88 -17.71
C GLU A 96 -21.84 2.03 -18.45
N LEU A 97 -21.61 3.27 -18.04
CA LEU A 97 -22.14 4.47 -18.69
C LEU A 97 -21.15 5.14 -19.65
N HIS A 98 -19.93 4.64 -19.75
CA HIS A 98 -18.94 5.15 -20.69
C HIS A 98 -19.13 4.55 -22.10
N GLY A 99 -18.96 5.38 -23.13
CA GLY A 99 -19.05 4.96 -24.51
C GLY A 99 -20.47 4.70 -25.06
N VAL A 100 -21.52 4.92 -24.24
CA VAL A 100 -22.92 4.65 -24.59
C VAL A 100 -23.74 5.92 -24.80
N GLY A 101 -23.12 7.09 -24.85
CA GLY A 101 -23.81 8.38 -25.06
C GLY A 101 -24.53 8.91 -23.81
N ALA A 102 -24.14 8.43 -22.61
CA ALA A 102 -24.73 8.92 -21.37
C ALA A 102 -24.42 10.41 -21.17
N SER A 103 -25.43 11.15 -20.64
CA SER A 103 -25.33 12.60 -20.43
C SER A 103 -24.15 12.96 -19.53
N GLN A 104 -23.43 14.03 -19.87
CA GLN A 104 -22.32 14.60 -19.09
C GLN A 104 -21.24 13.56 -18.75
N THR A 105 -20.97 12.64 -19.70
CA THR A 105 -19.98 11.56 -19.60
C THR A 105 -18.92 11.76 -20.67
N MET A 106 -17.66 11.71 -20.28
CA MET A 106 -16.51 11.81 -21.17
C MET A 106 -15.33 11.00 -20.61
N ALA A 107 -14.28 10.82 -21.41
CA ALA A 107 -13.06 10.23 -20.94
C ALA A 107 -12.34 11.21 -20.01
N GLN A 108 -12.45 11.01 -18.69
CA GLN A 108 -11.82 11.85 -17.66
C GLN A 108 -10.43 11.33 -17.27
N LYS A 109 -10.24 10.02 -17.35
CA LYS A 109 -8.94 9.40 -17.12
C LYS A 109 -7.93 9.88 -18.16
N GLY A 110 -6.74 10.30 -17.68
CA GLY A 110 -5.67 10.82 -18.52
C GLY A 110 -5.91 12.25 -19.03
N ILE A 111 -6.95 12.94 -18.58
CA ILE A 111 -7.31 14.27 -19.10
C ILE A 111 -6.22 15.33 -18.84
N PHE A 112 -5.48 15.20 -17.77
CA PHE A 112 -4.39 16.12 -17.42
C PHE A 112 -3.04 15.70 -17.99
N SER A 113 -2.98 14.53 -18.65
CA SER A 113 -1.79 14.03 -19.35
C SER A 113 -0.51 14.14 -18.50
N ASP A 114 0.51 14.77 -19.03
CA ASP A 114 1.83 14.92 -18.39
C ASP A 114 1.90 16.05 -17.35
N HIS A 115 0.78 16.74 -17.09
CA HIS A 115 0.72 17.85 -16.14
C HIS A 115 0.30 17.42 -14.73
N ILE A 116 0.40 16.14 -14.40
CA ILE A 116 0.19 15.59 -13.06
C ILE A 116 1.30 14.59 -12.71
N VAL A 117 1.63 14.46 -11.44
CA VAL A 117 2.59 13.46 -10.97
C VAL A 117 1.97 12.08 -10.78
N GLY A 118 0.64 12.00 -10.78
CA GLY A 118 -0.08 10.74 -10.72
C GLY A 118 -1.58 10.89 -10.78
N GLU A 119 -2.25 9.80 -11.19
CA GLU A 119 -3.70 9.69 -11.29
C GLU A 119 -4.17 8.39 -10.67
N TRP A 120 -5.31 8.44 -9.97
CA TRP A 120 -5.93 7.29 -9.33
C TRP A 120 -7.43 7.27 -9.63
N ASP A 121 -7.90 6.14 -10.17
CA ASP A 121 -9.31 5.86 -10.34
C ASP A 121 -9.86 5.15 -9.10
N PHE A 122 -11.00 5.62 -8.61
CA PHE A 122 -11.76 4.99 -7.54
C PHE A 122 -13.15 4.64 -8.03
N SER A 123 -13.63 3.45 -7.66
CA SER A 123 -15.02 3.06 -7.86
C SER A 123 -15.75 3.02 -6.52
N SER A 124 -17.09 3.07 -6.58
CA SER A 124 -17.93 2.89 -5.40
C SER A 124 -18.16 1.42 -5.03
N ASP A 125 -17.40 0.48 -5.63
CA ASP A 125 -17.50 -0.94 -5.31
C ASP A 125 -16.94 -1.25 -3.93
N SER A 126 -17.72 -1.97 -3.13
CA SER A 126 -17.37 -2.31 -1.75
C SER A 126 -16.05 -3.09 -1.64
N ALA A 127 -15.69 -3.86 -2.66
CA ALA A 127 -14.43 -4.59 -2.71
C ALA A 127 -13.17 -3.69 -2.73
N GLU A 128 -13.30 -2.46 -3.24
CA GLU A 128 -12.18 -1.52 -3.31
C GLU A 128 -12.05 -0.65 -2.06
N LEU A 129 -13.10 -0.52 -1.25
CA LEU A 129 -13.14 0.43 -0.13
C LEU A 129 -12.01 0.24 0.87
N ALA A 130 -11.64 -1.00 1.17
CA ALA A 130 -10.57 -1.31 2.11
C ALA A 130 -9.19 -0.78 1.65
N SER A 131 -8.96 -0.66 0.33
CA SER A 131 -7.69 -0.18 -0.23
C SER A 131 -7.61 1.35 -0.38
N VAL A 132 -8.75 2.04 -0.30
CA VAL A 132 -8.84 3.50 -0.55
C VAL A 132 -7.89 4.30 0.34
N PRO A 133 -7.83 4.11 1.67
CA PRO A 133 -6.96 4.90 2.54
C PRO A 133 -5.48 4.80 2.14
N GLY A 134 -4.98 3.59 1.89
CA GLY A 134 -3.60 3.40 1.47
C GLY A 134 -3.29 3.97 0.08
N ARG A 135 -4.24 3.85 -0.86
CA ARG A 135 -4.11 4.46 -2.20
C ARG A 135 -4.09 5.99 -2.13
N VAL A 136 -4.93 6.59 -1.29
CA VAL A 136 -4.94 8.04 -1.04
C VAL A 136 -3.64 8.48 -0.38
N ALA A 137 -3.17 7.78 0.65
CA ALA A 137 -1.90 8.09 1.32
C ALA A 137 -0.71 8.06 0.32
N ARG A 138 -0.66 7.05 -0.55
CA ARG A 138 0.35 6.96 -1.63
C ARG A 138 0.27 8.13 -2.59
N ALA A 139 -0.93 8.51 -3.00
CA ALA A 139 -1.15 9.62 -3.91
C ALA A 139 -0.70 10.95 -3.30
N LEU A 140 -1.07 11.20 -2.04
CA LEU A 140 -0.68 12.41 -1.32
C LEU A 140 0.84 12.48 -1.10
N ALA A 141 1.48 11.34 -0.90
CA ALA A 141 2.92 11.25 -0.83
C ALA A 141 3.58 11.61 -2.18
N ALA A 142 3.05 11.08 -3.29
CA ALA A 142 3.52 11.44 -4.62
C ALA A 142 3.33 12.94 -4.90
N ALA A 143 2.19 13.53 -4.53
CA ALA A 143 1.96 14.96 -4.62
C ALA A 143 3.00 15.78 -3.85
N ALA A 144 3.42 15.30 -2.68
CA ALA A 144 4.48 15.91 -1.88
C ALA A 144 5.91 15.67 -2.43
N GLY A 145 6.04 14.94 -3.54
CA GLY A 145 7.31 14.63 -4.18
C GLY A 145 8.02 13.42 -3.62
N HIS A 146 7.31 12.52 -2.93
CA HIS A 146 7.91 11.31 -2.41
C HIS A 146 7.58 10.10 -3.31
N PRO A 147 8.57 9.25 -3.61
CA PRO A 147 10.02 9.39 -3.39
C PRO A 147 10.74 10.11 -4.54
N SER A 148 10.01 10.63 -5.56
CA SER A 148 10.57 11.19 -6.81
C SER A 148 11.45 12.42 -6.61
N GLY A 149 11.24 13.16 -5.53
CA GLY A 149 11.91 14.43 -5.27
C GLY A 149 11.24 15.66 -5.87
N THR A 150 10.18 15.44 -6.63
CA THR A 150 9.51 16.54 -7.32
C THR A 150 8.05 16.55 -6.92
N PRO A 151 7.61 17.52 -6.10
CA PRO A 151 6.19 17.72 -5.80
C PRO A 151 5.42 18.09 -7.07
N GLY A 152 4.12 17.87 -7.04
CA GLY A 152 3.25 18.27 -8.14
C GLY A 152 1.79 17.88 -7.93
N PRO A 153 0.90 18.31 -8.83
CA PRO A 153 -0.51 18.02 -8.72
C PRO A 153 -0.83 16.56 -9.00
N ILE A 154 -1.94 16.10 -8.41
CA ILE A 154 -2.48 14.76 -8.60
C ILE A 154 -3.96 14.83 -8.97
N HIS A 155 -4.47 13.74 -9.56
CA HIS A 155 -5.87 13.60 -9.91
C HIS A 155 -6.48 12.34 -9.31
N PHE A 156 -7.61 12.51 -8.64
CA PHE A 156 -8.52 11.45 -8.23
C PHE A 156 -9.76 11.45 -9.10
N ASN A 157 -9.96 10.42 -9.90
CA ASN A 157 -11.19 10.20 -10.65
C ASN A 157 -12.08 9.22 -9.90
N CYS A 158 -13.24 9.68 -9.43
CA CYS A 158 -14.10 8.94 -8.51
C CYS A 158 -15.44 8.62 -9.16
N ALA A 159 -15.64 7.36 -9.56
CA ALA A 159 -16.87 6.90 -10.18
C ALA A 159 -17.93 6.56 -9.14
N PHE A 160 -19.09 7.20 -9.23
CA PHE A 160 -20.21 6.96 -8.32
C PHE A 160 -21.42 6.40 -9.08
N ARG A 161 -22.05 5.34 -8.53
CA ARG A 161 -23.34 4.82 -8.94
C ARG A 161 -24.48 5.50 -8.19
N ASP A 162 -25.64 5.50 -8.78
CA ASP A 162 -26.87 5.89 -8.06
C ASP A 162 -27.22 4.83 -6.97
N PRO A 163 -27.80 5.24 -5.83
CA PRO A 163 -28.20 6.59 -5.49
C PRO A 163 -27.02 7.47 -5.06
N LEU A 164 -27.03 8.76 -5.44
CA LEU A 164 -25.98 9.72 -5.10
C LEU A 164 -26.24 10.46 -3.78
N THR A 165 -27.44 10.31 -3.26
CA THR A 165 -27.88 10.88 -2.00
C THR A 165 -28.19 9.78 -1.02
N PRO A 166 -27.88 9.94 0.27
CA PRO A 166 -28.27 8.96 1.27
C PRO A 166 -29.78 8.83 1.30
N SER A 167 -30.32 7.62 1.54
CA SER A 167 -31.73 7.45 1.89
C SER A 167 -31.98 8.03 3.30
N ASP A 168 -33.22 8.50 3.54
CA ASP A 168 -33.60 9.07 4.85
C ASP A 168 -33.46 8.06 6.01
N GLU A 169 -33.39 6.75 5.70
CA GLU A 169 -33.16 5.66 6.64
C GLU A 169 -31.68 5.26 6.79
N ALA A 170 -30.78 5.84 6.01
CA ALA A 170 -29.37 5.53 6.13
C ALA A 170 -28.79 6.23 7.35
N GLU A 171 -28.82 5.54 8.50
CA GLU A 171 -27.86 5.83 9.56
C GLU A 171 -26.46 5.91 8.93
N ALA A 172 -25.68 6.92 9.33
CA ALA A 172 -24.30 7.00 8.89
C ALA A 172 -23.64 5.64 9.14
N PRO A 173 -23.06 5.00 8.11
CA PRO A 173 -22.41 3.71 8.33
C PRO A 173 -21.47 3.85 9.52
N GLU A 174 -21.50 2.90 10.45
CA GLU A 174 -20.53 2.85 11.57
C GLU A 174 -19.07 2.90 11.09
N SER A 175 -18.84 2.55 9.83
CA SER A 175 -17.56 2.66 9.14
C SER A 175 -17.09 4.10 8.92
N LEU A 176 -17.93 5.11 9.11
CA LEU A 176 -17.56 6.53 9.21
C LEU A 176 -17.23 6.95 10.64
N GLN A 177 -17.26 6.06 11.60
CA GLN A 177 -16.54 6.27 12.84
C GLN A 177 -15.07 6.40 12.44
N LEU A 178 -14.59 7.64 12.44
CA LEU A 178 -13.17 7.92 12.41
C LEU A 178 -12.55 7.00 13.46
N ARG A 179 -11.68 6.08 13.04
CA ARG A 179 -10.95 5.28 14.01
C ARG A 179 -10.16 6.27 14.85
N GLU A 180 -10.64 6.49 16.05
CA GLU A 180 -9.90 7.26 17.04
C GLU A 180 -8.66 6.43 17.39
N ASN A 181 -7.49 7.03 17.27
CA ASN A 181 -6.30 6.45 17.85
C ASN A 181 -6.44 6.45 19.40
N ARG A 182 -5.61 5.68 20.09
CA ARG A 182 -5.66 5.54 21.56
C ARG A 182 -5.59 6.87 22.33
N ASP A 183 -5.24 7.96 21.67
CA ASP A 183 -5.07 9.31 22.21
C ASP A 183 -6.24 10.24 21.82
N GLY A 184 -7.35 9.72 21.28
CA GLY A 184 -8.55 10.50 20.92
C GLY A 184 -8.42 11.31 19.63
N GLY A 185 -7.34 11.12 18.85
CA GLY A 185 -7.16 11.73 17.54
C GLY A 185 -7.74 10.87 16.42
N VAL A 186 -8.06 11.50 15.29
CA VAL A 186 -8.45 10.79 14.07
C VAL A 186 -7.25 9.99 13.59
N GLU A 187 -7.43 8.67 13.43
CA GLU A 187 -6.41 7.83 12.80
C GLU A 187 -6.35 8.17 11.31
N VAL A 188 -5.52 9.13 10.97
CA VAL A 188 -5.09 9.34 9.60
C VAL A 188 -4.07 8.24 9.32
N TYR A 189 -4.30 7.41 8.31
CA TYR A 189 -3.30 6.46 7.82
C TYR A 189 -2.22 7.22 7.04
N PRO A 190 -1.15 7.72 7.66
CA PRO A 190 -0.07 8.32 6.92
C PRO A 190 0.89 7.21 6.56
N SER A 191 0.99 6.85 5.29
CA SER A 191 2.26 6.35 4.82
C SER A 191 3.26 7.48 5.02
N GLN A 192 4.03 7.44 6.10
CA GLN A 192 5.16 8.36 6.25
C GLN A 192 6.22 7.89 5.27
N ILE A 193 6.37 8.63 4.16
CA ILE A 193 7.44 8.39 3.22
C ILE A 193 8.61 9.26 3.66
N VAL A 194 9.59 8.61 4.24
CA VAL A 194 10.86 9.25 4.61
C VAL A 194 11.83 9.01 3.46
N ARG A 195 12.29 10.08 2.84
CA ARG A 195 13.13 10.05 1.65
C ARG A 195 14.59 9.75 1.95
N GLU A 196 15.10 10.26 3.04
CA GLU A 196 16.41 9.95 3.57
C GLU A 196 16.26 9.17 4.87
N PRO A 197 17.25 8.35 5.24
CA PRO A 197 17.25 7.70 6.54
C PRO A 197 17.10 8.79 7.61
N SER A 198 15.93 8.87 8.21
CA SER A 198 15.70 9.73 9.35
C SER A 198 16.66 9.29 10.47
N ALA A 199 17.11 10.25 11.29
CA ALA A 199 17.82 9.91 12.52
C ALA A 199 16.92 9.11 13.48
N GLU A 200 15.59 9.15 13.27
CA GLU A 200 14.61 8.39 14.03
C GLU A 200 14.43 7.00 13.44
N ALA A 201 14.42 6.00 14.31
CA ALA A 201 14.18 4.63 13.93
C ALA A 201 12.74 4.43 13.42
N VAL A 202 12.60 3.78 12.27
CA VAL A 202 11.27 3.40 11.73
C VAL A 202 10.84 2.03 12.25
N VAL A 203 11.80 1.18 12.63
CA VAL A 203 11.56 -0.12 13.28
C VAL A 203 11.32 0.09 14.76
N LYS A 204 10.22 -0.43 15.28
CA LYS A 204 9.93 -0.43 16.70
C LYS A 204 10.61 -1.61 17.36
N SER A 205 11.47 -1.34 18.37
CA SER A 205 12.29 -2.37 19.01
C SER A 205 11.51 -3.36 19.87
N ASP A 206 10.39 -2.94 20.41
CA ASP A 206 9.50 -3.70 21.30
C ASP A 206 8.52 -4.64 20.56
N LEU A 207 8.57 -4.67 19.23
CA LEU A 207 7.71 -5.52 18.43
C LEU A 207 8.46 -6.72 17.83
N ALA A 208 7.84 -7.89 17.90
CA ALA A 208 8.31 -9.08 17.21
C ALA A 208 8.26 -8.86 15.70
N THR A 209 9.41 -8.84 15.08
CA THR A 209 9.62 -8.37 13.69
C THR A 209 9.98 -9.53 12.78
N VAL A 210 9.41 -9.57 11.58
CA VAL A 210 9.83 -10.43 10.47
C VAL A 210 10.17 -9.61 9.25
N VAL A 211 11.09 -10.12 8.42
CA VAL A 211 11.32 -9.59 7.06
C VAL A 211 10.56 -10.45 6.06
N ILE A 212 9.85 -9.83 5.14
CA ILE A 212 9.28 -10.48 3.96
C ILE A 212 10.08 -10.01 2.76
N ALA A 213 10.78 -10.95 2.12
CA ALA A 213 11.68 -10.69 0.99
C ALA A 213 11.13 -11.32 -0.29
N GLY A 214 10.87 -10.49 -1.30
CA GLY A 214 10.47 -10.92 -2.64
C GLY A 214 11.52 -10.58 -3.69
N HIS A 215 11.19 -10.82 -4.95
CA HIS A 215 12.08 -10.53 -6.08
C HIS A 215 12.65 -9.11 -6.00
N GLY A 216 13.96 -8.97 -6.14
CA GLY A 216 14.67 -7.69 -6.02
C GLY A 216 14.79 -7.18 -4.59
N ALA A 217 14.77 -8.07 -3.59
CA ALA A 217 15.06 -7.73 -2.20
C ALA A 217 16.43 -7.05 -2.07
N GLN A 218 16.51 -6.07 -1.17
CA GLN A 218 17.74 -5.32 -0.97
C GLN A 218 18.70 -6.05 -0.03
N ASP A 219 19.92 -6.28 -0.47
CA ASP A 219 20.99 -6.89 0.35
C ASP A 219 21.21 -6.14 1.67
N SER A 220 21.02 -4.83 1.70
CA SER A 220 21.18 -4.04 2.92
C SER A 220 20.18 -4.44 4.01
N VAL A 221 18.94 -4.79 3.60
CA VAL A 221 17.89 -5.26 4.51
C VAL A 221 18.18 -6.70 4.95
N LEU A 222 18.62 -7.57 4.03
CA LEU A 222 18.99 -8.95 4.36
C LEU A 222 20.15 -9.00 5.37
N ARG A 223 21.19 -8.20 5.15
CA ARG A 223 22.30 -8.04 6.10
C ARG A 223 21.86 -7.41 7.44
N TRP A 224 20.89 -6.51 7.43
CA TRP A 224 20.31 -5.98 8.66
C TRP A 224 19.56 -7.07 9.43
N ALA A 225 18.75 -7.89 8.75
CA ALA A 225 18.05 -9.01 9.35
C ALA A 225 19.01 -10.01 9.99
N GLU A 226 20.09 -10.37 9.30
CA GLU A 226 21.15 -11.27 9.81
C GLU A 226 21.78 -10.72 11.10
N ARG A 227 22.29 -9.48 11.06
CA ARG A 227 22.92 -8.84 12.23
C ARG A 227 21.98 -8.70 13.43
N SER A 228 20.70 -8.50 13.16
CA SER A 228 19.66 -8.26 14.15
C SER A 228 18.92 -9.54 14.55
N ARG A 229 19.26 -10.70 13.94
CA ARG A 229 18.60 -12.01 14.13
C ARG A 229 17.09 -11.93 13.88
N VAL A 230 16.68 -11.16 12.88
CA VAL A 230 15.28 -11.03 12.46
C VAL A 230 14.94 -12.13 11.48
N PRO A 231 13.89 -12.96 11.73
CA PRO A 231 13.46 -14.01 10.83
C PRO A 231 13.11 -13.44 9.45
N VAL A 232 13.54 -14.14 8.38
CA VAL A 232 13.28 -13.77 6.99
C VAL A 232 12.41 -14.83 6.33
N PHE A 233 11.25 -14.42 5.85
CA PHE A 233 10.42 -15.15 4.92
C PHE A 233 10.78 -14.74 3.49
N ALA A 234 11.50 -15.59 2.78
CA ALA A 234 12.00 -15.30 1.44
C ALA A 234 11.25 -16.09 0.38
N GLU A 235 10.88 -15.44 -0.74
CA GLU A 235 10.39 -16.16 -1.92
C GLU A 235 11.53 -16.95 -2.59
N PRO A 236 11.24 -18.06 -3.30
CA PRO A 236 12.27 -18.98 -3.82
C PRO A 236 13.33 -18.36 -4.74
N MET A 237 13.05 -17.20 -5.33
CA MET A 237 14.00 -16.46 -6.18
C MET A 237 14.89 -15.47 -5.43
N VAL A 238 14.75 -15.37 -4.11
CA VAL A 238 15.58 -14.47 -3.31
C VAL A 238 16.85 -15.20 -2.89
N THR A 239 17.98 -14.69 -3.29
CA THR A 239 19.31 -15.20 -2.95
C THR A 239 19.98 -14.35 -1.87
N GLY A 240 21.04 -14.86 -1.24
CA GLY A 240 21.85 -14.12 -0.28
C GLY A 240 21.21 -13.95 1.10
N VAL A 241 20.19 -14.74 1.44
CA VAL A 241 19.64 -14.79 2.81
C VAL A 241 20.48 -15.75 3.63
N SER A 242 21.00 -15.26 4.78
CA SER A 242 21.73 -16.12 5.71
C SER A 242 20.83 -17.23 6.26
N SER A 243 21.35 -18.46 6.28
CA SER A 243 20.64 -19.62 6.84
C SER A 243 20.33 -19.49 8.34
N GLU A 244 21.00 -18.58 9.05
CA GLU A 244 20.74 -18.32 10.46
C GLU A 244 19.40 -17.63 10.72
N VAL A 245 18.89 -16.87 9.73
CA VAL A 245 17.66 -16.09 9.84
C VAL A 245 16.59 -16.51 8.85
N LEU A 246 16.93 -17.33 7.86
CA LEU A 246 15.97 -17.84 6.88
C LEU A 246 14.98 -18.79 7.53
N ILE A 247 13.70 -18.48 7.42
CA ILE A 247 12.61 -19.35 7.86
C ILE A 247 11.93 -19.91 6.62
N PRO A 248 12.12 -21.20 6.32
CA PRO A 248 11.51 -21.85 5.19
C PRO A 248 10.00 -22.10 5.39
N PHE A 249 9.33 -22.52 4.31
CA PHE A 249 7.90 -22.87 4.30
C PHE A 249 6.97 -21.70 4.66
N GLN A 250 7.33 -20.51 4.26
CA GLN A 250 6.61 -19.27 4.60
C GLN A 250 5.10 -19.33 4.28
N GLN A 251 4.71 -19.99 3.17
CA GLN A 251 3.31 -20.11 2.79
C GLN A 251 2.51 -20.91 3.84
N THR A 252 3.09 -21.99 4.32
CA THR A 252 2.45 -22.85 5.34
C THR A 252 2.43 -22.18 6.69
N LEU A 253 3.54 -21.57 7.11
CA LEU A 253 3.64 -20.89 8.39
C LEU A 253 2.72 -19.67 8.47
N CYS A 254 2.65 -18.83 7.45
CA CYS A 254 1.77 -17.67 7.43
C CYS A 254 0.27 -18.01 7.22
N ALA A 255 -0.06 -19.25 6.94
CA ALA A 255 -1.44 -19.73 6.99
C ALA A 255 -1.91 -20.10 8.41
N ASP A 256 -0.97 -20.27 9.35
CA ASP A 256 -1.26 -20.57 10.75
C ASP A 256 -1.55 -19.25 11.51
N SER A 257 -2.74 -19.16 12.12
CA SER A 257 -3.17 -17.99 12.90
C SER A 257 -2.31 -17.72 14.10
N ASP A 258 -1.76 -18.78 14.73
CA ASP A 258 -0.89 -18.64 15.92
C ASP A 258 0.46 -18.03 15.54
N VAL A 259 0.99 -18.38 14.38
CA VAL A 259 2.18 -17.74 13.81
C VAL A 259 1.92 -16.26 13.54
N VAL A 260 0.81 -15.97 12.84
CA VAL A 260 0.42 -14.59 12.50
C VAL A 260 0.21 -13.75 13.76
N ALA A 261 -0.40 -14.31 14.81
CA ALA A 261 -0.64 -13.59 16.07
C ALA A 261 0.66 -13.16 16.78
N ARG A 262 1.75 -13.90 16.60
CA ARG A 262 3.07 -13.59 17.21
C ARG A 262 3.82 -12.47 16.50
N ILE A 263 3.50 -12.18 15.25
CA ILE A 263 4.14 -11.12 14.47
C ILE A 263 3.51 -9.78 14.83
N GLY A 264 4.31 -8.83 15.29
CA GLY A 264 3.87 -7.45 15.59
C GLY A 264 4.22 -6.47 14.49
N GLN A 265 5.33 -6.72 13.77
CA GLN A 265 5.85 -5.80 12.75
C GLN A 265 6.45 -6.56 11.58
N ILE A 266 6.33 -5.99 10.38
CA ILE A 266 6.80 -6.58 9.14
C ILE A 266 7.66 -5.55 8.41
N VAL A 267 8.86 -5.96 8.00
CA VAL A 267 9.72 -5.21 7.08
C VAL A 267 9.65 -5.87 5.70
N VAL A 268 9.16 -5.16 4.72
CA VAL A 268 9.02 -5.66 3.34
C VAL A 268 10.15 -5.15 2.48
N THR A 269 10.80 -6.04 1.72
CA THR A 269 11.81 -5.67 0.72
C THR A 269 11.61 -6.43 -0.58
N GLY A 270 11.86 -5.79 -1.71
CA GLY A 270 11.56 -6.35 -3.02
C GLY A 270 10.05 -6.43 -3.33
N ARG A 271 9.65 -7.44 -4.09
CA ARG A 271 8.28 -7.62 -4.58
C ARG A 271 7.73 -8.99 -4.19
N PRO A 272 7.27 -9.17 -2.95
CA PRO A 272 6.67 -10.44 -2.51
C PRO A 272 5.24 -10.56 -3.05
N THR A 273 5.04 -11.33 -4.12
CA THR A 273 3.76 -11.42 -4.84
C THR A 273 3.20 -12.82 -4.98
N LEU A 274 3.94 -13.86 -4.59
CA LEU A 274 3.61 -15.24 -4.91
C LEU A 274 2.63 -15.91 -3.93
N SER A 275 2.73 -15.59 -2.65
CA SER A 275 2.05 -16.34 -1.59
C SER A 275 0.78 -15.63 -1.11
N ARG A 276 -0.38 -16.26 -1.23
CA ARG A 276 -1.65 -15.74 -0.69
C ARG A 276 -1.62 -15.57 0.84
N PRO A 277 -1.08 -16.53 1.64
CA PRO A 277 -0.91 -16.31 3.08
C PRO A 277 -0.05 -15.10 3.42
N ILE A 278 1.04 -14.86 2.70
CA ILE A 278 1.86 -13.65 2.86
C ILE A 278 1.04 -12.40 2.51
N GLN A 279 0.27 -12.41 1.43
CA GLN A 279 -0.60 -11.27 1.09
C GLN A 279 -1.65 -11.01 2.17
N LYS A 280 -2.22 -12.06 2.75
CA LYS A 280 -3.17 -11.94 3.87
C LYS A 280 -2.50 -11.37 5.13
N LEU A 281 -1.26 -11.78 5.41
CA LEU A 281 -0.46 -11.23 6.52
C LEU A 281 -0.17 -9.74 6.29
N LEU A 282 0.21 -9.34 5.06
CA LEU A 282 0.45 -7.93 4.71
C LEU A 282 -0.82 -7.06 4.75
N ALA A 283 -2.01 -7.67 4.58
CA ALA A 283 -3.30 -7.00 4.69
C ALA A 283 -3.87 -6.96 6.11
N SER A 284 -3.15 -7.53 7.09
CA SER A 284 -3.62 -7.59 8.48
C SER A 284 -3.35 -6.28 9.23
N ASP A 285 -3.70 -6.25 10.50
CA ASP A 285 -3.50 -5.12 11.44
C ASP A 285 -2.04 -4.90 11.87
N LYS A 286 -1.10 -5.62 11.27
CA LYS A 286 0.33 -5.54 11.64
C LYS A 286 0.96 -4.25 11.13
N ARG A 287 1.96 -3.78 11.85
CA ARG A 287 2.75 -2.65 11.40
C ARG A 287 3.61 -3.04 10.19
N VAL A 288 3.37 -2.46 9.03
CA VAL A 288 4.10 -2.76 7.79
C VAL A 288 5.05 -1.60 7.45
N ILE A 289 6.34 -1.90 7.28
CA ILE A 289 7.38 -0.98 6.82
C ILE A 289 7.86 -1.50 5.47
N VAL A 290 7.82 -0.67 4.43
CA VAL A 290 8.37 -1.01 3.12
C VAL A 290 9.72 -0.34 2.94
N VAL A 291 10.75 -1.15 2.63
CA VAL A 291 12.07 -0.64 2.30
C VAL A 291 12.29 -0.75 0.79
N SER A 292 12.30 0.38 0.12
CA SER A 292 12.46 0.45 -1.33
C SER A 292 13.15 1.76 -1.75
N PRO A 293 14.28 1.70 -2.49
CA PRO A 293 14.94 2.90 -3.02
C PRO A 293 14.25 3.44 -4.28
N TYR A 294 13.21 2.74 -4.76
CA TYR A 294 12.55 3.05 -6.03
C TYR A 294 11.28 3.86 -5.85
N ALA A 295 10.95 4.69 -6.82
CA ALA A 295 9.72 5.47 -6.87
C ALA A 295 8.45 4.60 -6.91
N ARG A 296 8.56 3.37 -7.39
CA ARG A 296 7.48 2.39 -7.40
C ARG A 296 7.81 1.27 -6.42
N TRP A 297 7.15 1.24 -5.28
CA TRP A 297 7.27 0.20 -4.28
C TRP A 297 6.05 -0.72 -4.28
N THR A 298 6.23 -1.92 -3.75
CA THR A 298 5.15 -2.89 -3.62
C THR A 298 4.44 -2.72 -2.28
N ASP A 299 3.16 -2.39 -2.35
CA ASP A 299 2.25 -2.30 -1.21
C ASP A 299 0.83 -2.54 -1.75
N LEU A 300 0.48 -3.81 -2.00
CA LEU A 300 -0.74 -4.21 -2.69
C LEU A 300 -2.00 -3.81 -1.94
N HIS A 301 -1.92 -3.76 -0.63
CA HIS A 301 -3.07 -3.50 0.24
C HIS A 301 -3.09 -2.08 0.79
N GLY A 302 -2.06 -1.26 0.50
CA GLY A 302 -1.95 0.09 1.02
C GLY A 302 -1.78 0.15 2.55
N MET A 303 -1.18 -0.88 3.15
CA MET A 303 -1.04 -1.02 4.61
C MET A 303 0.30 -0.52 5.15
N ALA A 304 1.21 -0.09 4.27
CA ALA A 304 2.50 0.44 4.71
C ALA A 304 2.31 1.68 5.57
N CYS A 305 2.68 1.60 6.84
CA CYS A 305 2.71 2.76 7.74
C CYS A 305 3.93 3.65 7.48
N CYS A 306 4.97 3.10 6.81
CA CYS A 306 6.20 3.80 6.50
C CYS A 306 6.86 3.20 5.26
N VAL A 307 7.37 4.06 4.38
CA VAL A 307 8.19 3.68 3.23
C VAL A 307 9.52 4.43 3.33
N VAL A 308 10.62 3.70 3.35
CA VAL A 308 11.98 4.26 3.47
C VAL A 308 12.89 3.71 2.38
N SER A 309 13.91 4.44 2.01
CA SER A 309 14.90 3.98 1.03
C SER A 309 15.85 2.94 1.58
N SER A 310 16.12 2.97 2.88
CA SER A 310 17.00 2.04 3.59
C SER A 310 16.70 2.06 5.09
N LEU A 311 17.11 1.01 5.80
CA LEU A 311 17.18 0.99 7.25
C LEU A 311 18.51 1.61 7.72
N THR A 312 18.52 2.17 8.92
CA THR A 312 19.66 2.84 9.55
C THR A 312 20.21 2.05 10.74
N GLN A 313 21.29 2.54 11.34
CA GLN A 313 21.80 1.97 12.60
C GLN A 313 20.88 2.19 13.80
N SER A 314 19.96 3.14 13.71
CA SER A 314 18.94 3.39 14.72
C SER A 314 17.81 2.36 14.70
N ASP A 315 17.60 1.67 13.56
CA ASP A 315 16.61 0.61 13.42
C ASP A 315 17.09 -0.66 14.11
N ARG A 316 16.75 -0.78 15.39
CA ARG A 316 17.13 -1.90 16.25
C ARG A 316 15.89 -2.66 16.70
N VAL A 317 16.08 -3.91 17.05
CA VAL A 317 15.07 -4.80 17.63
C VAL A 317 15.56 -5.32 18.97
N ASP A 318 14.63 -5.70 19.83
CA ASP A 318 14.97 -6.37 21.08
C ASP A 318 15.43 -7.80 20.81
N ALA A 319 16.64 -8.14 21.21
CA ALA A 319 17.26 -9.43 20.92
C ALA A 319 16.51 -10.61 21.56
N ALA A 320 15.91 -10.42 22.74
CA ALA A 320 15.19 -11.49 23.44
C ALA A 320 13.86 -11.79 22.72
N ILE A 321 13.14 -10.75 22.29
CA ILE A 321 11.91 -10.88 21.51
C ILE A 321 12.21 -11.63 20.20
N GLN A 322 13.25 -11.21 19.47
CA GLN A 322 13.57 -11.81 18.17
C GLN A 322 14.07 -13.26 18.31
N SER A 323 14.91 -13.56 19.31
CA SER A 323 15.36 -14.93 19.55
C SER A 323 14.19 -15.87 19.84
N SER A 324 13.24 -15.45 20.68
CA SER A 324 12.04 -16.23 20.98
C SER A 324 11.18 -16.47 19.74
N LEU A 325 11.02 -15.46 18.88
CA LEU A 325 10.28 -15.58 17.63
C LEU A 325 11.00 -16.54 16.66
N CYS A 326 12.31 -16.39 16.49
CA CYS A 326 13.12 -17.20 15.60
C CYS A 326 13.11 -18.69 16.00
N GLU A 327 13.26 -18.98 17.29
CA GLU A 327 13.19 -20.34 17.82
C GLU A 327 11.84 -21.01 17.56
N ASP A 328 10.73 -20.30 17.81
CA ASP A 328 9.39 -20.82 17.56
C ASP A 328 9.16 -21.08 16.06
N LEU A 329 9.48 -20.11 15.21
CA LEU A 329 9.32 -20.24 13.75
C LEU A 329 10.18 -21.38 13.20
N SER A 330 11.42 -21.53 13.67
CA SER A 330 12.31 -22.61 13.27
C SER A 330 11.79 -24.00 13.70
N ALA A 331 11.26 -24.11 14.91
CA ALA A 331 10.68 -25.37 15.39
C ALA A 331 9.44 -25.77 14.56
N ARG A 332 8.59 -24.81 14.21
CA ARG A 332 7.42 -25.03 13.34
C ARG A 332 7.86 -25.39 11.92
N ALA A 333 8.87 -24.71 11.36
CA ALA A 333 9.41 -25.01 10.04
C ALA A 333 9.95 -26.46 9.99
N GLN A 334 10.64 -26.92 11.01
CA GLN A 334 11.09 -28.32 11.10
C GLN A 334 9.91 -29.31 11.14
N SER A 335 8.78 -28.93 11.78
CA SER A 335 7.60 -29.77 11.76
C SER A 335 6.96 -29.86 10.37
N VAL A 336 6.94 -28.72 9.64
CA VAL A 336 6.48 -28.65 8.24
C VAL A 336 7.39 -29.49 7.35
N ALA A 337 8.72 -29.38 7.51
CA ALA A 337 9.70 -30.19 6.76
C ALA A 337 9.41 -31.69 6.85
N ARG A 338 9.18 -32.21 8.08
CA ARG A 338 8.79 -33.61 8.27
C ARG A 338 7.49 -33.99 7.56
N GLY A 339 6.52 -33.06 7.53
CA GLY A 339 5.26 -33.26 6.79
C GLY A 339 5.47 -33.31 5.28
N VAL A 340 6.34 -32.46 4.74
CA VAL A 340 6.72 -32.46 3.31
C VAL A 340 7.43 -33.76 2.95
N ASP A 341 8.38 -34.24 3.78
CA ASP A 341 9.05 -35.53 3.58
C ASP A 341 8.05 -36.71 3.55
N GLN A 342 7.10 -36.72 4.48
CA GLN A 342 6.05 -37.74 4.50
C GLN A 342 5.17 -37.68 3.25
N LEU A 343 4.82 -36.48 2.79
CA LEU A 343 4.03 -36.26 1.58
C LEU A 343 4.77 -36.79 0.35
N ILE A 344 6.04 -36.45 0.15
CA ILE A 344 6.86 -36.93 -0.97
C ILE A 344 6.95 -38.45 -0.94
N ASN A 345 7.23 -39.01 0.22
CA ASN A 345 7.34 -40.47 0.38
C ASN A 345 6.00 -41.18 0.13
N SER A 346 4.87 -40.53 0.35
CA SER A 346 3.55 -41.14 0.12
C SER A 346 3.22 -41.35 -1.36
N TYR A 347 3.86 -40.61 -2.25
CA TYR A 347 3.69 -40.82 -3.70
C TYR A 347 4.47 -42.03 -4.22
N GLY A 348 5.50 -42.51 -3.49
CA GLY A 348 6.33 -43.62 -3.95
C GLY A 348 6.94 -43.35 -5.34
N ASP A 349 6.65 -44.25 -6.30
CA ASP A 349 7.11 -44.14 -7.69
C ASP A 349 6.12 -43.34 -8.58
N GLU A 350 5.03 -42.80 -8.01
CA GLU A 350 4.08 -42.02 -8.78
C GLU A 350 4.65 -40.63 -9.12
N LEU A 351 4.46 -40.24 -10.39
CA LEU A 351 4.87 -38.92 -10.86
C LEU A 351 4.00 -37.85 -10.23
N SER A 352 4.61 -36.96 -9.45
CA SER A 352 3.95 -35.80 -8.84
C SER A 352 4.74 -34.52 -9.11
N GLU A 353 4.05 -33.38 -9.14
CA GLU A 353 4.69 -32.07 -9.35
C GLU A 353 5.76 -31.79 -8.29
N ILE A 354 5.49 -32.13 -7.02
CA ILE A 354 6.41 -31.97 -5.93
C ILE A 354 7.64 -32.89 -6.07
N GLY A 355 7.44 -34.14 -6.46
CA GLY A 355 8.53 -35.10 -6.69
C GLY A 355 9.44 -34.71 -7.87
N VAL A 356 8.84 -34.20 -8.95
CA VAL A 356 9.64 -33.68 -10.09
C VAL A 356 10.49 -32.51 -9.68
N LEU A 357 9.93 -31.53 -8.95
CA LEU A 357 10.71 -30.37 -8.49
C LEU A 357 11.77 -30.78 -7.45
N ASP A 358 11.47 -31.73 -6.58
CA ASP A 358 12.43 -32.25 -5.62
C ASP A 358 13.66 -32.85 -6.30
N ALA A 359 13.45 -33.68 -7.33
CA ALA A 359 14.53 -34.25 -8.14
C ALA A 359 15.33 -33.17 -8.89
N LEU A 360 14.64 -32.22 -9.54
CA LEU A 360 15.30 -31.12 -10.23
C LEU A 360 16.15 -30.27 -9.29
N TRP A 361 15.68 -30.03 -8.06
CA TRP A 361 16.41 -29.23 -7.06
C TRP A 361 17.70 -29.90 -6.61
N GLN A 362 17.72 -31.24 -6.57
CA GLN A 362 18.90 -32.02 -6.20
C GLN A 362 19.91 -32.14 -7.34
N ASP A 363 19.43 -32.25 -8.59
CA ASP A 363 20.26 -32.62 -9.73
C ASP A 363 20.69 -31.43 -10.62
N CYS A 364 19.99 -30.28 -10.50
CA CYS A 364 20.20 -29.13 -11.36
C CYS A 364 20.85 -27.96 -10.61
N SER A 365 21.93 -27.41 -11.15
CA SER A 365 22.57 -26.20 -10.61
C SER A 365 21.83 -24.91 -10.97
N HIS A 366 20.92 -24.96 -11.93
CA HIS A 366 20.11 -23.82 -12.36
C HIS A 366 18.70 -24.31 -12.73
N ILE A 367 17.69 -23.69 -12.16
CA ILE A 367 16.30 -24.02 -12.42
C ILE A 367 15.56 -22.75 -12.89
N PHE A 368 14.90 -22.83 -14.04
CA PHE A 368 13.98 -21.78 -14.49
C PHE A 368 12.56 -22.16 -14.09
N LEU A 369 11.98 -21.41 -13.16
CA LEU A 369 10.63 -21.64 -12.65
C LEU A 369 9.61 -20.85 -13.47
N GLY A 370 8.64 -21.55 -14.04
CA GLY A 370 7.47 -20.92 -14.63
C GLY A 370 6.61 -20.24 -13.55
N ALA A 371 5.93 -19.14 -13.93
CA ALA A 371 4.95 -18.51 -13.06
C ALA A 371 3.80 -19.49 -12.71
N SER A 372 3.01 -19.19 -11.66
CA SER A 372 1.88 -19.98 -11.17
C SER A 372 2.30 -21.13 -10.22
N ASN A 373 1.94 -22.36 -10.49
CA ASN A 373 2.09 -23.49 -9.54
C ASN A 373 3.56 -23.88 -9.29
N PRO A 374 4.42 -24.00 -10.31
CA PRO A 374 5.80 -24.43 -10.10
C PRO A 374 6.56 -23.59 -9.07
N VAL A 375 6.42 -22.27 -9.10
CA VAL A 375 7.11 -21.39 -8.14
C VAL A 375 6.55 -21.53 -6.72
N ARG A 376 5.27 -21.92 -6.57
CA ARG A 376 4.69 -22.17 -5.24
C ARG A 376 5.12 -23.51 -4.65
N VAL A 377 5.27 -24.52 -5.50
CA VAL A 377 5.81 -25.81 -5.08
C VAL A 377 7.30 -25.67 -4.79
N ALA A 378 8.04 -24.85 -5.54
CA ALA A 378 9.43 -24.54 -5.27
C ALA A 378 9.65 -23.97 -3.86
N ASP A 379 8.70 -23.21 -3.29
CA ASP A 379 8.78 -22.74 -1.90
C ASP A 379 8.85 -23.89 -0.89
N LEU A 380 8.14 -25.00 -1.13
CA LEU A 380 8.20 -26.19 -0.29
C LEU A 380 9.51 -26.95 -0.47
N ILE A 381 10.02 -27.03 -1.69
CA ILE A 381 11.24 -27.77 -2.02
C ILE A 381 12.48 -26.99 -1.57
N ALA A 382 12.53 -25.69 -1.82
CA ALA A 382 13.60 -24.81 -1.32
C ALA A 382 13.71 -24.85 0.20
N GLY A 383 12.56 -24.92 0.89
CA GLY A 383 12.53 -25.07 2.34
C GLY A 383 13.13 -26.40 2.86
N ARG A 384 13.15 -27.43 2.01
CA ARG A 384 13.71 -28.75 2.33
C ARG A 384 15.23 -28.82 2.07
N HIS A 385 15.70 -28.27 0.95
CA HIS A 385 17.07 -28.39 0.48
C HIS A 385 17.92 -27.13 0.64
N GLY A 386 17.32 -26.01 0.93
CA GLY A 386 17.94 -24.69 0.89
C GLY A 386 17.49 -23.87 -0.32
N TYR A 387 17.70 -22.57 -0.27
CA TYR A 387 17.25 -21.61 -1.29
C TYR A 387 18.25 -21.41 -2.43
N ASP A 388 19.42 -22.02 -2.34
CA ASP A 388 20.40 -22.09 -3.45
C ASP A 388 20.36 -23.51 -4.02
N PRO A 389 19.79 -23.72 -5.22
CA PRO A 389 19.76 -25.01 -5.89
C PRO A 389 21.13 -25.45 -6.40
#